data_28a335bbad2f9a6c49595f5a2dd66337
#
_entry.id   28a335bbad2f9a6c49595f5a2dd66337
#
_cell.length_a   1.000
_cell.length_b   1.000
_cell.length_c   1.000
_cell.angle_alpha   90.00
_cell.angle_beta   90.00
_cell.angle_gamma   90.00
#
_symmetry.space_group_name_H-M   'P 1'
#
loop_
_entity.id
_entity.type
_entity.pdbx_description
1 polymer ?
#
loop_
_entity_poly.entity_id
_entity_poly.type
_entity_poly.pdbx_seq_one_letter_code
_entity_poly.pdbx_strand_id
1 'polypeptide(L)'
;DVCSSDLVLGADTAVVLDGKILGKPVDEADACAMLKMLSGCEHEVLTAIAVLEGERCESRVVRSVVRFRPISSDEATAYWASGEPGDKAGGYGIQGLGAVFVAGLNGSYSAVVGLPLCETAELLGHFGIPCWQNLTVR
;
A
#
# COMPACT_ATOMS: atom_id res chain seq x y z
N ASP A 1 -15.01 -33.63 -2.37
CA ASP A 1 -14.79 -33.01 -2.30
C ASP A 1 -14.71 -32.17 -2.28
N VAL A 2 -14.66 -32.29 -2.34
CA VAL A 2 -14.43 -31.50 -2.52
C VAL A 2 -14.14 -30.52 -2.09
N CYS A 3 -14.10 -30.45 -1.65
CA CYS A 3 -13.90 -29.46 -1.48
C CYS A 3 -13.05 -28.83 -1.59
N SER A 4 -13.12 -28.65 -1.98
CA SER A 4 -11.99 -27.92 -2.29
C SER A 4 -11.94 -26.70 -1.46
N SER A 5 -10.83 -26.48 -0.85
CA SER A 5 -10.62 -25.23 -0.14
C SER A 5 -10.26 -24.17 -1.14
N ASP A 6 -11.03 -23.11 -1.13
CA ASP A 6 -10.68 -21.94 -1.91
C ASP A 6 -9.47 -21.26 -1.28
N LEU A 7 -8.57 -20.81 -2.11
CA LEU A 7 -7.42 -20.01 -1.68
C LEU A 7 -7.82 -18.55 -1.75
N VAL A 8 -7.66 -17.84 -0.64
CA VAL A 8 -8.02 -16.42 -0.54
C VAL A 8 -6.79 -15.62 -0.18
N LEU A 9 -6.53 -14.58 -0.95
CA LEU A 9 -5.46 -13.62 -0.67
C LEU A 9 -6.11 -12.29 -0.30
N GLY A 10 -5.76 -11.75 0.86
CA GLY A 10 -6.21 -10.44 1.29
C GLY A 10 -5.03 -9.53 1.56
N ALA A 11 -5.22 -8.24 1.33
CA ALA A 11 -4.21 -7.24 1.62
C ALA A 11 -4.88 -5.95 2.09
N ASP A 12 -4.20 -5.26 3.00
CA ASP A 12 -4.68 -3.98 3.52
C ASP A 12 -3.48 -3.09 3.85
N THR A 13 -3.64 -1.78 3.61
CA THR A 13 -2.57 -0.81 3.78
C THR A 13 -3.00 0.30 4.73
N ALA A 14 -2.11 0.65 5.65
CA ALA A 14 -2.31 1.77 6.56
C ALA A 14 -1.15 2.76 6.43
N VAL A 15 -1.48 4.04 6.39
CA VAL A 15 -0.49 5.13 6.44
C VAL A 15 -0.45 5.66 7.86
N VAL A 16 0.75 5.71 8.45
CA VAL A 16 0.92 6.08 9.85
C VAL A 16 1.92 7.22 9.96
N LEU A 17 1.51 8.30 10.62
CA LEU A 17 2.38 9.43 10.91
C LEU A 17 2.36 9.69 12.40
N ASP A 18 3.53 9.61 13.04
CA ASP A 18 3.68 9.83 14.49
C ASP A 18 2.66 9.05 15.32
N GLY A 19 2.47 7.79 14.96
CA GLY A 19 1.54 6.90 15.66
C GLY A 19 0.08 7.09 15.31
N LYS A 20 -0.24 8.03 14.41
CA LYS A 20 -1.62 8.30 14.00
C LYS A 20 -1.87 7.68 12.63
N ILE A 21 -2.94 6.91 12.54
CA ILE A 21 -3.34 6.28 11.27
C ILE A 21 -4.14 7.28 10.45
N LEU A 22 -3.71 7.49 9.20
CA LEU A 22 -4.40 8.35 8.25
C LEU A 22 -5.19 7.45 7.30
N GLY A 23 -6.52 7.53 7.37
CA GLY A 23 -7.39 6.76 6.50
C GLY A 23 -7.60 7.44 5.15
N LYS A 24 -8.65 7.02 4.46
CA LYS A 24 -9.05 7.67 3.22
C LYS A 24 -9.66 9.03 3.54
N PRO A 25 -9.36 10.08 2.75
CA PRO A 25 -9.95 11.38 3.00
C PRO A 25 -11.45 11.37 2.71
N VAL A 26 -12.20 12.08 3.55
CA VAL A 26 -13.66 12.15 3.40
C VAL A 26 -14.08 13.25 2.43
N ASP A 27 -13.23 14.27 2.25
CA ASP A 27 -13.48 15.39 1.35
C ASP A 27 -12.17 16.11 1.02
N GLU A 28 -12.27 17.20 0.25
CA GLU A 28 -11.08 17.97 -0.15
C GLU A 28 -10.33 18.55 1.06
N ALA A 29 -11.06 19.11 2.02
CA ALA A 29 -10.43 19.71 3.19
C ALA A 29 -9.64 18.68 3.99
N ASP A 30 -10.19 17.48 4.13
CA ASP A 30 -9.53 16.37 4.83
C ASP A 30 -8.28 15.91 4.07
N ALA A 31 -8.40 15.77 2.74
CA ALA A 31 -7.27 15.38 1.89
C ALA A 31 -6.13 16.39 1.97
N CYS A 32 -6.45 17.67 1.89
CA CYS A 32 -5.44 18.73 1.98
C CYS A 32 -4.79 18.76 3.36
N ALA A 33 -5.57 18.51 4.41
CA ALA A 33 -5.03 18.43 5.78
C ALA A 33 -4.06 17.26 5.93
N MET A 34 -4.38 16.10 5.34
CA MET A 34 -3.48 14.95 5.35
C MET A 34 -2.17 15.25 4.65
N LEU A 35 -2.21 15.83 3.46
CA LEU A 35 -0.99 16.18 2.73
C LEU A 35 -0.18 17.22 3.47
N LYS A 36 -0.83 18.16 4.15
CA LYS A 36 -0.14 19.15 4.97
C LYS A 36 0.62 18.50 6.12
N MET A 37 0.02 17.51 6.76
CA MET A 37 0.69 16.75 7.82
C MET A 37 1.87 15.94 7.29
N LEU A 38 1.74 15.35 6.11
CA LEU A 38 2.78 14.51 5.51
C LEU A 38 3.90 15.34 4.87
N SER A 39 3.63 16.60 4.53
CA SER A 39 4.56 17.49 3.83
C SER A 39 5.89 17.59 4.57
N GLY A 40 6.99 17.34 3.86
CA GLY A 40 8.33 17.47 4.39
C GLY A 40 8.69 16.48 5.49
N CYS A 41 7.90 15.45 5.69
CA CYS A 41 8.06 14.48 6.79
C CYS A 41 8.24 13.07 6.27
N GLU A 42 8.71 12.20 7.16
CA GLU A 42 8.68 10.76 6.94
C GLU A 42 7.42 10.17 7.57
N HIS A 43 6.81 9.23 6.89
CA HIS A 43 5.70 8.47 7.44
C HIS A 43 5.89 7.00 7.15
N GLU A 44 5.16 6.16 7.89
CA GLU A 44 5.20 4.72 7.69
C GLU A 44 4.02 4.27 6.84
N VAL A 45 4.27 3.26 6.01
CA VAL A 45 3.22 2.55 5.31
C VAL A 45 3.31 1.10 5.75
N LEU A 46 2.24 0.60 6.36
CA LEU A 46 2.15 -0.78 6.81
C LEU A 46 1.19 -1.50 5.89
N THR A 47 1.67 -2.55 5.22
CA THR A 47 0.82 -3.36 4.37
C THR A 47 0.80 -4.78 4.92
N ALA A 48 -0.39 -5.24 5.27
CA ALA A 48 -0.60 -6.60 5.74
C ALA A 48 -1.11 -7.43 4.58
N ILE A 49 -0.61 -8.66 4.49
CA ILE A 49 -1.13 -9.66 3.54
C ILE A 49 -1.44 -10.92 4.31
N ALA A 50 -2.47 -11.64 3.86
CA ALA A 50 -2.84 -12.90 4.43
C ALA A 50 -3.28 -13.85 3.31
N VAL A 51 -2.87 -15.11 3.43
CA VAL A 51 -3.31 -16.17 2.54
C VAL A 51 -4.01 -17.21 3.38
N LEU A 52 -5.23 -17.56 2.98
CA LEU A 52 -6.07 -18.52 3.69
C LEU A 52 -6.45 -19.66 2.75
N GLU A 53 -6.40 -20.86 3.28
CA GLU A 53 -6.90 -22.05 2.58
C GLU A 53 -7.47 -22.98 3.64
N GLY A 54 -8.79 -23.11 3.67
CA GLY A 54 -9.47 -23.86 4.73
C GLY A 54 -9.20 -23.22 6.09
N GLU A 55 -8.67 -23.99 7.04
CA GLU A 55 -8.32 -23.47 8.36
C GLU A 55 -6.91 -22.94 8.45
N ARG A 56 -6.13 -23.09 7.37
CA ARG A 56 -4.75 -22.63 7.34
C ARG A 56 -4.70 -21.15 6.96
N CYS A 57 -3.97 -20.38 7.74
CA CYS A 57 -3.78 -18.96 7.48
C CYS A 57 -2.33 -18.59 7.75
N GLU A 58 -1.70 -17.93 6.78
CA GLU A 58 -0.39 -17.32 6.97
C GLU A 58 -0.46 -15.86 6.58
N SER A 59 0.21 -15.01 7.35
CA SER A 59 0.16 -13.57 7.12
C SER A 59 1.52 -12.94 7.34
N ARG A 60 1.68 -11.76 6.77
CA ARG A 60 2.87 -10.91 6.94
C ARG A 60 2.45 -9.46 7.00
N VAL A 61 3.25 -8.66 7.71
CA VAL A 61 3.13 -7.19 7.68
C VAL A 61 4.44 -6.65 7.17
N VAL A 62 4.37 -5.82 6.15
CA VAL A 62 5.53 -5.17 5.55
C VAL A 62 5.49 -3.69 5.91
N ARG A 63 6.55 -3.22 6.57
CA ARG A 63 6.70 -1.83 6.97
C ARG A 63 7.64 -1.13 6.01
N SER A 64 7.21 0.02 5.50
CA SER A 64 8.04 0.87 4.65
C SER A 64 8.00 2.30 5.16
N VAL A 65 9.04 3.06 4.91
CA VAL A 65 9.11 4.47 5.30
C VAL A 65 9.19 5.29 4.03
N VAL A 66 8.27 6.25 3.90
CA VAL A 66 8.19 7.15 2.76
C VAL A 66 8.51 8.56 3.24
N ARG A 67 9.39 9.25 2.53
CA ARG A 67 9.72 10.63 2.83
C ARG A 67 9.16 11.54 1.75
N PHE A 68 8.38 12.53 2.17
CA PHE A 68 7.81 13.52 1.27
C PHE A 68 8.68 14.77 1.23
N ARG A 69 8.75 15.40 0.05
CA ARG A 69 9.24 16.77 -0.03
C ARG A 69 8.18 17.73 0.53
N PRO A 70 8.53 18.99 0.81
CA PRO A 70 7.51 19.96 1.17
C PRO A 70 6.44 20.09 0.06
N ILE A 71 5.19 20.20 0.47
CA ILE A 71 4.04 20.31 -0.44
C ILE A 71 3.31 21.61 -0.12
N SER A 72 3.06 22.44 -1.14
CA SER A 72 2.31 23.68 -0.96
C SER A 72 0.81 23.42 -0.91
N SER A 73 0.07 24.41 -0.37
CA SER A 73 -1.39 24.33 -0.34
C SER A 73 -1.96 24.25 -1.76
N ASP A 74 -1.37 24.99 -2.69
CA ASP A 74 -1.82 24.98 -4.09
C ASP A 74 -1.62 23.62 -4.73
N GLU A 75 -0.50 22.97 -4.44
CA GLU A 75 -0.25 21.62 -4.95
C GLU A 75 -1.25 20.61 -4.38
N ALA A 76 -1.56 20.72 -3.10
CA ALA A 76 -2.54 19.83 -2.47
C ALA A 76 -3.93 19.98 -3.09
N THR A 77 -4.36 21.21 -3.34
CA THR A 77 -5.64 21.50 -3.99
C THR A 77 -5.65 20.97 -5.41
N ALA A 78 -4.60 21.20 -6.17
CA ALA A 78 -4.50 20.72 -7.54
C ALA A 78 -4.52 19.19 -7.59
N TYR A 79 -3.85 18.55 -6.64
CA TYR A 79 -3.82 17.09 -6.57
C TYR A 79 -5.22 16.52 -6.28
N TRP A 80 -5.96 17.14 -5.34
CA TRP A 80 -7.34 16.70 -5.09
C TRP A 80 -8.19 16.78 -6.35
N ALA A 81 -8.02 17.83 -7.13
CA ALA A 81 -8.78 18.02 -8.37
C ALA A 81 -8.54 16.92 -9.40
N SER A 82 -7.43 16.19 -9.29
CA SER A 82 -7.15 15.08 -10.19
C SER A 82 -8.05 13.87 -9.96
N GLY A 83 -8.69 13.78 -8.79
CA GLY A 83 -9.53 12.67 -8.40
C GLY A 83 -8.75 11.49 -7.80
N GLU A 84 -7.42 11.51 -7.85
CA GLU A 84 -6.62 10.38 -7.37
C GLU A 84 -6.70 10.17 -5.85
N PRO A 85 -6.70 11.22 -5.00
CA PRO A 85 -6.61 11.03 -3.54
C PRO A 85 -7.80 10.34 -2.90
N GLY A 86 -8.98 10.39 -3.51
CA GLY A 86 -10.24 10.09 -2.83
C GLY A 86 -10.35 8.70 -2.23
N ASP A 87 -9.72 7.70 -2.83
CA ASP A 87 -9.82 6.31 -2.39
C ASP A 87 -8.53 5.77 -1.79
N LYS A 88 -7.59 6.64 -1.43
CA LYS A 88 -6.27 6.22 -0.98
C LYS A 88 -6.02 6.58 0.47
N ALA A 89 -5.51 5.64 1.25
CA ALA A 89 -5.06 5.89 2.62
C ALA A 89 -3.98 6.97 2.60
N GLY A 90 -4.09 7.93 3.50
CA GLY A 90 -3.17 9.07 3.55
C GLY A 90 -3.38 10.11 2.46
N GLY A 91 -4.32 9.85 1.54
CA GLY A 91 -4.69 10.80 0.49
C GLY A 91 -3.71 10.91 -0.66
N TYR A 92 -2.89 9.88 -0.92
CA TYR A 92 -2.00 9.90 -2.08
C TYR A 92 -1.74 8.51 -2.63
N GLY A 93 -1.38 8.45 -3.92
CA GLY A 93 -0.96 7.21 -4.58
C GLY A 93 0.47 7.34 -5.08
N ILE A 94 1.37 6.49 -4.57
CA ILE A 94 2.78 6.51 -4.99
C ILE A 94 2.94 6.08 -6.45
N GLN A 95 2.00 5.29 -6.94
CA GLN A 95 2.04 4.76 -8.30
C GLN A 95 1.51 5.77 -9.32
N GLY A 96 0.74 6.76 -8.88
CA GLY A 96 0.12 7.74 -9.75
C GLY A 96 0.78 9.11 -9.68
N LEU A 97 -0.05 10.15 -9.79
CA LEU A 97 0.42 11.54 -9.77
C LEU A 97 1.09 11.92 -8.46
N GLY A 98 0.70 11.27 -7.36
CA GLY A 98 1.31 11.51 -6.04
C GLY A 98 2.77 11.12 -5.95
N ALA A 99 3.29 10.41 -6.95
CA ALA A 99 4.71 10.06 -6.98
C ALA A 99 5.63 11.30 -6.92
N VAL A 100 5.16 12.45 -7.42
CA VAL A 100 5.98 13.68 -7.44
C VAL A 100 6.25 14.22 -6.04
N PHE A 101 5.49 13.80 -5.05
CA PHE A 101 5.70 14.22 -3.66
C PHE A 101 6.76 13.39 -2.95
N VAL A 102 7.08 12.21 -3.47
CA VAL A 102 7.95 11.24 -2.80
C VAL A 102 9.40 11.59 -3.06
N ALA A 103 10.12 11.96 -2.00
CA ALA A 103 11.54 12.25 -2.09
C ALA A 103 12.40 11.02 -1.80
N GLY A 104 11.86 10.05 -1.12
CA GLY A 104 12.59 8.81 -0.81
C GLY A 104 11.68 7.72 -0.29
N LEU A 105 12.14 6.49 -0.45
CA LEU A 105 11.44 5.30 0.02
C LEU A 105 12.47 4.34 0.60
N ASN A 106 12.24 3.91 1.84
CA ASN A 106 13.03 2.86 2.47
C ASN A 106 12.09 1.71 2.79
N GLY A 107 12.19 0.63 2.02
CA GLY A 107 11.33 -0.53 2.18
C GLY A 107 10.88 -1.07 0.84
N SER A 108 9.62 -1.50 0.78
CA SER A 108 9.07 -2.19 -0.39
C SER A 108 8.14 -1.28 -1.18
N TYR A 109 8.53 -0.94 -2.40
CA TYR A 109 7.68 -0.13 -3.29
C TYR A 109 6.34 -0.83 -3.54
N SER A 110 6.37 -2.14 -3.84
CA SER A 110 5.13 -2.87 -4.12
C SER A 110 4.21 -2.91 -2.89
N ALA A 111 4.78 -2.97 -1.68
CA ALA A 111 3.98 -2.89 -0.46
C ALA A 111 3.30 -1.54 -0.32
N VAL A 112 4.00 -0.45 -0.64
CA VAL A 112 3.42 0.90 -0.58
C VAL A 112 2.33 1.06 -1.62
N VAL A 113 2.46 0.43 -2.79
CA VAL A 113 1.39 0.38 -3.79
C VAL A 113 0.16 -0.36 -3.27
N GLY A 114 0.36 -1.38 -2.42
CA GLY A 114 -0.74 -2.09 -1.78
C GLY A 114 -0.62 -3.61 -1.76
N LEU A 115 0.34 -4.18 -2.46
CA LEU A 115 0.57 -5.63 -2.45
C LEU A 115 2.07 -5.92 -2.53
N PRO A 116 2.69 -6.33 -1.41
CA PRO A 116 4.11 -6.62 -1.39
C PRO A 116 4.39 -7.91 -2.17
N LEU A 117 4.96 -7.76 -3.36
CA LEU A 117 5.07 -8.87 -4.31
C LEU A 117 6.03 -9.97 -3.85
N CYS A 118 7.16 -9.59 -3.25
CA CYS A 118 8.12 -10.58 -2.77
C CYS A 118 7.51 -11.48 -1.70
N GLU A 119 6.91 -10.87 -0.68
CA GLU A 119 6.30 -11.59 0.44
C GLU A 119 5.07 -12.37 -0.01
N THR A 120 4.28 -11.79 -0.94
CA THR A 120 3.11 -12.47 -1.48
C THR A 120 3.52 -13.74 -2.21
N ALA A 121 4.56 -13.66 -3.04
CA ALA A 121 5.06 -14.83 -3.76
C ALA A 121 5.54 -15.91 -2.79
N GLU A 122 6.22 -15.53 -1.71
CA GLU A 122 6.65 -16.49 -0.69
C GLU A 122 5.46 -17.19 -0.03
N LEU A 123 4.45 -16.42 0.38
CA LEU A 123 3.27 -17.00 1.03
C LEU A 123 2.52 -17.93 0.08
N LEU A 124 2.31 -17.52 -1.16
CA LEU A 124 1.64 -18.37 -2.14
C LEU A 124 2.43 -19.65 -2.38
N GLY A 125 3.76 -19.57 -2.38
CA GLY A 125 4.61 -20.75 -2.49
C GLY A 125 4.39 -21.74 -1.36
N HIS A 126 4.14 -21.26 -0.13
CA HIS A 126 3.84 -22.13 1.01
C HIS A 126 2.52 -22.89 0.81
N PHE A 127 1.63 -22.37 -0.05
CA PHE A 127 0.35 -23.00 -0.36
C PHE A 127 0.40 -23.77 -1.70
N GLY A 128 1.58 -24.00 -2.22
CA GLY A 128 1.76 -24.79 -3.44
C GLY A 128 1.54 -24.02 -4.74
N ILE A 129 1.51 -22.69 -4.68
CA ILE A 129 1.35 -21.85 -5.88
C ILE A 129 2.69 -21.18 -6.18
N PRO A 130 3.45 -21.70 -7.16
CA PRO A 130 4.76 -21.12 -7.48
C PRO A 130 4.59 -19.87 -8.35
N CYS A 131 5.47 -18.90 -8.12
CA CYS A 131 5.49 -17.65 -8.86
C CYS A 131 5.76 -17.87 -10.36
N TRP A 132 6.63 -18.83 -10.66
CA TRP A 132 7.07 -19.10 -12.02
C TRP A 132 6.39 -20.33 -12.61
N GLN A 133 5.14 -20.51 -12.25
CA GLN A 133 4.33 -21.61 -12.76
C GLN A 133 4.24 -21.52 -14.28
N ASN A 134 4.34 -22.67 -14.94
CA ASN A 134 4.26 -22.79 -16.41
C ASN A 134 5.44 -22.15 -17.15
N LEU A 135 6.44 -21.70 -16.44
CA LEU A 135 7.64 -21.21 -17.07
C LEU A 135 8.49 -22.43 -17.47
N THR A 136 8.63 -22.64 -18.79
CA THR A 136 9.36 -23.78 -19.29
C THR A 136 10.70 -23.32 -19.84
N VAL A 137 11.78 -23.95 -19.38
CA VAL A 137 13.11 -23.68 -19.88
C VAL A 137 13.39 -24.66 -21.04
N ARG A 138 13.74 -24.11 -22.16
CA ARG A 138 14.05 -24.90 -23.35
C ARG A 138 15.52 -24.82 -23.69
#